data_3c2065d65d02d439a2d87317b149b1ed
#
_entry.id   3c2065d65d02d439a2d87317b149b1ed
#
_cell.length_a   1.000
_cell.length_b   1.000
_cell.length_c   1.000
_cell.angle_alpha   90.00
_cell.angle_beta   90.00
_cell.angle_gamma   90.00
#
_symmetry.space_group_name_H-M   'P 1'
#
loop_
_entity.id
_entity.type
_entity.pdbx_description
1 polymer ?
#
loop_
_entity_poly.entity_id
_entity_poly.type
_entity_poly.pdbx_seq_one_letter_code
_entity_poly.pdbx_strand_id
1 'polypeptide(L)'
;IADDFFASVYPTISSGQKTKVIIVSTPRGMNHFYRMWHDAERGKNEYVPTDVHWSEVPGRDEAWKESTIANTSEQQFKVEFECEFLGSVNTLINPSKLKNLVYENPIQKNAGLDVYEVPLKDHNYLITVDVARGLGNDYSAFIVFDITNFPYKAVAKYRNNEIKPMLFPSIIDDIGKAYNKAFILCEVNDIGDQVASILNYDLEYDNLLMCSQRGRAGQVVGAGFSGKRSQLGVRTTQAVKKLGCSNLKTLLEDDKILIIDYDIISELTTFSQKHNSFEAEEGCNDDLAMCLVIFAWLVAQDYFKEMTDNDVRKRIYEEQKNQIEQDMAPFGFMSDGLDDTSFVDKDGDLWHTDEYGDRSYMWDY
;
A
#
# COMPACT_ATOMS: atom_id res chain seq x y z
N ILE A 1 -20.26 -10.17 -11.53
CA ILE A 1 -21.61 -10.39 -12.11
C ILE A 1 -22.39 -9.07 -12.18
N ALA A 2 -22.51 -8.29 -11.08
CA ALA A 2 -23.28 -7.02 -11.12
C ALA A 2 -22.60 -5.96 -11.99
N ASP A 3 -21.30 -5.80 -11.88
CA ASP A 3 -20.49 -4.88 -12.69
C ASP A 3 -20.57 -5.22 -14.17
N ASP A 4 -20.41 -6.48 -14.53
CA ASP A 4 -20.45 -6.95 -15.93
C ASP A 4 -21.84 -6.77 -16.53
N PHE A 5 -22.88 -7.12 -15.75
CA PHE A 5 -24.27 -6.89 -16.16
C PHE A 5 -24.54 -5.41 -16.41
N PHE A 6 -24.13 -4.54 -15.48
CA PHE A 6 -24.33 -3.11 -15.60
C PHE A 6 -23.54 -2.55 -16.80
N ALA A 7 -22.29 -2.94 -16.98
CA ALA A 7 -21.47 -2.55 -18.11
C ALA A 7 -22.09 -2.97 -19.47
N SER A 8 -22.74 -4.12 -19.52
CA SER A 8 -23.39 -4.61 -20.75
C SER A 8 -24.73 -3.93 -21.04
N VAL A 9 -25.49 -3.56 -20.03
CA VAL A 9 -26.86 -3.02 -20.17
C VAL A 9 -26.85 -1.49 -20.27
N TYR A 10 -25.94 -0.82 -19.59
CA TYR A 10 -25.90 0.64 -19.51
C TYR A 10 -25.77 1.36 -20.87
N PRO A 11 -24.95 0.89 -21.85
CA PRO A 11 -24.88 1.51 -23.18
C PRO A 11 -26.23 1.51 -23.92
N THR A 12 -27.03 0.46 -23.73
CA THR A 12 -28.38 0.35 -24.32
C THR A 12 -29.35 1.33 -23.67
N ILE A 13 -29.25 1.50 -22.37
CA ILE A 13 -30.12 2.40 -21.59
C ILE A 13 -29.75 3.86 -21.88
N SER A 14 -28.45 4.19 -21.89
CA SER A 14 -27.93 5.55 -22.08
C SER A 14 -28.17 6.13 -23.46
N SER A 15 -28.43 5.29 -24.47
CA SER A 15 -28.76 5.74 -25.83
C SER A 15 -30.18 6.30 -25.99
N GLY A 16 -31.05 6.13 -25.01
CA GLY A 16 -32.44 6.59 -25.05
C GLY A 16 -32.61 8.03 -24.52
N GLN A 17 -33.30 8.91 -25.27
CA GLN A 17 -33.51 10.31 -24.88
C GLN A 17 -34.45 10.51 -23.65
N LYS A 18 -35.19 9.51 -23.23
CA LYS A 18 -36.17 9.58 -22.14
C LYS A 18 -36.06 8.38 -21.18
N THR A 19 -34.93 7.75 -21.14
CA THR A 19 -34.71 6.56 -20.32
C THR A 19 -34.55 6.97 -18.85
N LYS A 20 -35.23 6.25 -17.96
CA LYS A 20 -35.02 6.35 -16.50
C LYS A 20 -34.47 5.04 -16.01
N VAL A 21 -33.43 5.08 -15.17
CA VAL A 21 -32.84 3.92 -14.51
C VAL A 21 -33.19 4.00 -13.03
N ILE A 22 -33.85 2.96 -12.53
CA ILE A 22 -34.17 2.84 -11.11
C ILE A 22 -33.50 1.56 -10.62
N ILE A 23 -32.60 1.69 -9.64
CA ILE A 23 -31.90 0.57 -9.03
C ILE A 23 -32.36 0.49 -7.58
N VAL A 24 -32.83 -0.69 -7.20
CA VAL A 24 -33.26 -0.97 -5.82
C VAL A 24 -32.47 -2.15 -5.30
N SER A 25 -31.87 -2.00 -4.15
CA SER A 25 -31.09 -3.05 -3.50
C SER A 25 -31.08 -2.84 -2.00
N THR A 26 -30.79 -3.91 -1.27
CA THR A 26 -30.41 -3.84 0.14
C THR A 26 -28.92 -3.60 0.24
N PRO A 27 -28.44 -2.72 1.15
CA PRO A 27 -27.03 -2.45 1.33
C PRO A 27 -26.31 -3.66 1.96
N ARG A 28 -25.68 -4.47 1.13
CA ARG A 28 -24.87 -5.62 1.56
C ARG A 28 -23.42 -5.41 1.24
N GLY A 29 -22.66 -4.91 2.23
CA GLY A 29 -21.24 -4.65 2.10
C GLY A 29 -20.91 -3.57 1.06
N MET A 30 -19.62 -3.40 0.78
CA MET A 30 -19.12 -2.38 -0.14
C MET A 30 -19.02 -2.93 -1.58
N ASN A 31 -20.15 -3.35 -2.12
CA ASN A 31 -20.26 -3.88 -3.48
C ASN A 31 -20.47 -2.77 -4.52
N HIS A 32 -20.80 -3.16 -5.77
CA HIS A 32 -21.10 -2.23 -6.86
C HIS A 32 -22.20 -1.21 -6.50
N PHE A 33 -23.26 -1.64 -5.80
CA PHE A 33 -24.34 -0.75 -5.36
C PHE A 33 -23.87 0.29 -4.37
N TYR A 34 -23.01 -0.08 -3.41
CA TYR A 34 -22.36 0.86 -2.49
C TYR A 34 -21.56 1.92 -3.23
N ARG A 35 -20.74 1.49 -4.21
CA ARG A 35 -19.94 2.42 -5.01
C ARG A 35 -20.83 3.44 -5.75
N MET A 36 -21.88 2.95 -6.42
CA MET A 36 -22.82 3.82 -7.12
C MET A 36 -23.50 4.79 -6.18
N TRP A 37 -23.93 4.32 -5.00
CA TRP A 37 -24.57 5.11 -3.96
C TRP A 37 -23.65 6.22 -3.45
N HIS A 38 -22.45 5.85 -3.07
CA HIS A 38 -21.47 6.77 -2.51
C HIS A 38 -20.96 7.82 -3.52
N ASP A 39 -20.80 7.42 -4.78
CA ASP A 39 -20.50 8.35 -5.87
C ASP A 39 -21.67 9.32 -6.14
N ALA A 40 -22.92 8.87 -5.95
CA ALA A 40 -24.08 9.73 -6.05
C ALA A 40 -24.15 10.76 -4.90
N GLU A 41 -23.89 10.34 -3.65
CA GLU A 41 -23.81 11.25 -2.50
C GLU A 41 -22.72 12.32 -2.68
N ARG A 42 -21.64 11.99 -3.37
CA ARG A 42 -20.54 12.92 -3.67
C ARG A 42 -20.73 13.71 -4.98
N GLY A 43 -21.86 13.53 -5.66
CA GLY A 43 -22.13 14.18 -6.94
C GLY A 43 -21.21 13.75 -8.10
N LYS A 44 -20.60 12.57 -8.02
CA LYS A 44 -19.73 12.02 -9.06
C LYS A 44 -20.50 11.31 -10.18
N ASN A 45 -21.79 11.00 -9.98
CA ASN A 45 -22.70 10.46 -10.98
C ASN A 45 -24.04 11.18 -10.93
N GLU A 46 -24.95 10.87 -11.87
CA GLU A 46 -26.26 11.53 -12.00
C GLU A 46 -27.38 10.83 -11.22
N TYR A 47 -27.08 9.79 -10.45
CA TYR A 47 -28.08 9.10 -9.66
C TYR A 47 -28.48 9.93 -8.43
N VAL A 48 -29.76 9.83 -8.06
CA VAL A 48 -30.30 10.43 -6.84
C VAL A 48 -30.45 9.33 -5.81
N PRO A 49 -29.60 9.29 -4.76
CA PRO A 49 -29.73 8.30 -3.70
C PRO A 49 -30.99 8.59 -2.89
N THR A 50 -31.75 7.56 -2.61
CA THR A 50 -32.94 7.61 -1.78
C THR A 50 -32.97 6.39 -0.89
N ASP A 51 -32.83 6.58 0.40
CA ASP A 51 -33.03 5.56 1.42
C ASP A 51 -34.42 5.70 2.04
N VAL A 52 -34.91 4.59 2.56
CA VAL A 52 -36.20 4.58 3.32
C VAL A 52 -35.91 3.89 4.64
N HIS A 53 -35.66 4.71 5.65
CA HIS A 53 -35.42 4.22 7.00
C HIS A 53 -36.71 3.62 7.59
N TRP A 54 -36.62 2.58 8.41
CA TRP A 54 -37.76 1.87 8.96
C TRP A 54 -38.77 2.81 9.69
N SER A 55 -38.27 3.84 10.36
CA SER A 55 -39.09 4.81 11.10
C SER A 55 -39.98 5.71 10.21
N GLU A 56 -39.66 5.77 8.90
CA GLU A 56 -40.47 6.52 7.92
C GLU A 56 -41.65 5.70 7.38
N VAL A 57 -41.66 4.41 7.67
CA VAL A 57 -42.71 3.49 7.19
C VAL A 57 -43.88 3.49 8.17
N PRO A 58 -45.09 3.87 7.76
CA PRO A 58 -46.23 3.86 8.64
C PRO A 58 -46.50 2.50 9.30
N GLY A 59 -46.73 2.51 10.61
CA GLY A 59 -47.03 1.31 11.40
C GLY A 59 -45.78 0.58 11.93
N ARG A 60 -44.59 1.12 11.74
CA ARG A 60 -43.34 0.64 12.35
C ARG A 60 -42.97 1.55 13.50
N ASP A 61 -42.99 0.99 14.71
CA ASP A 61 -42.61 1.67 15.96
C ASP A 61 -41.46 0.92 16.68
N GLU A 62 -41.03 1.41 17.84
CA GLU A 62 -39.98 0.78 18.62
C GLU A 62 -40.32 -0.67 19.03
N ALA A 63 -41.61 -0.95 19.32
CA ALA A 63 -42.02 -2.32 19.64
C ALA A 63 -41.88 -3.26 18.43
N TRP A 64 -42.18 -2.77 17.22
CA TRP A 64 -41.93 -3.49 15.98
C TRP A 64 -40.44 -3.71 15.76
N LYS A 65 -39.58 -2.71 16.05
CA LYS A 65 -38.13 -2.80 15.95
C LYS A 65 -37.59 -3.90 16.89
N GLU A 66 -37.95 -3.84 18.18
CA GLU A 66 -37.51 -4.84 19.17
C GLU A 66 -37.96 -6.25 18.77
N SER A 67 -39.18 -6.42 18.33
CA SER A 67 -39.70 -7.69 17.85
C SER A 67 -38.95 -8.20 16.62
N THR A 68 -38.64 -7.32 15.68
CA THR A 68 -37.93 -7.68 14.46
C THR A 68 -36.47 -8.07 14.76
N ILE A 69 -35.79 -7.34 15.63
CA ILE A 69 -34.43 -7.68 16.09
C ILE A 69 -34.42 -9.04 16.81
N ALA A 70 -35.40 -9.30 17.68
CA ALA A 70 -35.52 -10.56 18.40
C ALA A 70 -35.72 -11.76 17.45
N ASN A 71 -36.42 -11.56 16.33
CA ASN A 71 -36.70 -12.60 15.34
C ASN A 71 -35.61 -12.77 14.27
N THR A 72 -34.68 -11.79 14.15
CA THR A 72 -33.60 -11.80 13.17
C THR A 72 -32.24 -11.63 13.84
N SER A 73 -31.67 -10.46 13.74
CA SER A 73 -30.49 -10.01 14.50
C SER A 73 -30.39 -8.49 14.39
N GLU A 74 -29.68 -7.87 15.34
CA GLU A 74 -29.40 -6.43 15.29
C GLU A 74 -28.69 -6.02 13.99
N GLN A 75 -27.75 -6.83 13.53
CA GLN A 75 -27.03 -6.58 12.31
C GLN A 75 -27.90 -6.68 11.06
N GLN A 76 -28.75 -7.71 10.98
CA GLN A 76 -29.70 -7.84 9.88
C GLN A 76 -30.68 -6.68 9.88
N PHE A 77 -31.11 -6.22 11.07
CA PHE A 77 -31.98 -5.08 11.20
C PHE A 77 -31.32 -3.79 10.65
N LYS A 78 -30.06 -3.54 10.99
CA LYS A 78 -29.30 -2.40 10.48
C LYS A 78 -29.20 -2.39 8.97
N VAL A 79 -28.89 -3.54 8.37
CA VAL A 79 -28.76 -3.66 6.91
C VAL A 79 -30.09 -3.50 6.19
N GLU A 80 -31.14 -4.22 6.64
CA GLU A 80 -32.41 -4.32 5.90
C GLU A 80 -33.37 -3.16 6.20
N PHE A 81 -33.25 -2.54 7.37
CA PHE A 81 -34.24 -1.57 7.85
C PHE A 81 -33.67 -0.19 8.25
N GLU A 82 -32.41 -0.14 8.67
CA GLU A 82 -31.69 1.12 8.90
C GLU A 82 -30.86 1.53 7.68
N CYS A 83 -30.88 0.74 6.60
CA CYS A 83 -30.19 0.98 5.34
C CYS A 83 -28.66 1.19 5.51
N GLU A 84 -28.05 0.58 6.51
CA GLU A 84 -26.63 0.69 6.75
C GLU A 84 -25.83 -0.27 5.85
N PHE A 85 -24.87 0.28 5.11
CA PHE A 85 -23.86 -0.53 4.43
C PHE A 85 -22.90 -1.12 5.45
N LEU A 86 -23.27 -2.24 6.04
CA LEU A 86 -22.39 -2.98 6.93
C LEU A 86 -21.64 -4.03 6.13
N GLY A 87 -20.33 -4.15 6.42
CA GLY A 87 -19.55 -5.32 6.00
C GLY A 87 -20.05 -6.59 6.69
N SER A 88 -19.41 -7.70 6.38
CA SER A 88 -19.72 -8.99 6.94
C SER A 88 -19.65 -9.03 8.47
N VAL A 89 -20.36 -9.99 9.07
CA VAL A 89 -20.24 -10.24 10.52
C VAL A 89 -18.85 -10.82 10.80
N ASN A 90 -18.22 -10.38 11.87
CA ASN A 90 -16.90 -10.89 12.30
C ASN A 90 -15.77 -10.65 11.28
N THR A 91 -15.79 -9.50 10.60
CA THR A 91 -14.64 -9.07 9.80
C THR A 91 -13.39 -8.91 10.67
N LEU A 92 -12.22 -9.09 10.06
CA LEU A 92 -10.94 -8.89 10.74
C LEU A 92 -10.84 -7.50 11.37
N ILE A 93 -11.23 -6.48 10.60
CA ILE A 93 -11.22 -5.07 11.00
C ILE A 93 -12.61 -4.68 11.50
N ASN A 94 -12.65 -3.85 12.53
CA ASN A 94 -13.90 -3.35 13.08
C ASN A 94 -14.74 -2.68 11.97
N PRO A 95 -16.03 -3.04 11.81
CA PRO A 95 -16.90 -2.46 10.80
C PRO A 95 -17.00 -0.93 10.86
N SER A 96 -16.96 -0.34 12.06
CA SER A 96 -16.95 1.12 12.23
C SER A 96 -15.69 1.77 11.65
N LYS A 97 -14.54 1.08 11.73
CA LYS A 97 -13.29 1.55 11.11
C LYS A 97 -13.36 1.45 9.61
N LEU A 98 -13.84 0.32 9.07
CA LEU A 98 -14.01 0.11 7.62
C LEU A 98 -14.95 1.15 7.00
N LYS A 99 -16.04 1.50 7.66
CA LYS A 99 -17.00 2.52 7.22
C LYS A 99 -16.36 3.91 7.08
N ASN A 100 -15.36 4.21 7.90
CA ASN A 100 -14.65 5.49 7.90
C ASN A 100 -13.48 5.56 6.92
N LEU A 101 -13.11 4.44 6.28
CA LEU A 101 -12.07 4.46 5.25
C LEU A 101 -12.60 5.17 4.00
N VAL A 102 -11.83 6.15 3.54
CA VAL A 102 -12.15 6.94 2.36
C VAL A 102 -11.31 6.43 1.19
N TYR A 103 -11.95 6.09 0.09
CA TYR A 103 -11.23 5.73 -1.13
C TYR A 103 -11.09 6.93 -2.07
N GLU A 104 -10.04 6.89 -2.87
CA GLU A 104 -9.74 7.87 -3.90
C GLU A 104 -9.68 7.20 -5.28
N ASN A 105 -9.76 8.01 -6.33
CA ASN A 105 -9.51 7.48 -7.66
C ASN A 105 -8.00 7.45 -7.92
N PRO A 106 -7.48 6.40 -8.57
CA PRO A 106 -6.06 6.36 -8.93
C PRO A 106 -5.73 7.49 -9.91
N ILE A 107 -4.53 8.05 -9.78
CA ILE A 107 -3.99 9.05 -10.71
C ILE A 107 -3.65 8.44 -12.07
N GLN A 108 -3.38 7.13 -12.10
CA GLN A 108 -3.14 6.36 -13.31
C GLN A 108 -3.75 4.97 -13.17
N LYS A 109 -4.43 4.51 -14.23
CA LYS A 109 -5.02 3.17 -14.31
C LYS A 109 -4.64 2.51 -15.62
N ASN A 110 -4.02 1.33 -15.56
CA ASN A 110 -3.58 0.61 -16.76
C ASN A 110 -3.55 -0.91 -16.51
N ALA A 111 -4.32 -1.67 -17.29
CA ALA A 111 -4.25 -3.15 -17.36
C ALA A 111 -4.17 -3.88 -16.02
N GLY A 112 -4.95 -3.45 -15.02
CA GLY A 112 -4.96 -4.02 -13.66
C GLY A 112 -4.05 -3.31 -12.67
N LEU A 113 -3.19 -2.40 -13.11
CA LEU A 113 -2.37 -1.53 -12.27
C LEU A 113 -3.11 -0.22 -11.98
N ASP A 114 -3.33 0.08 -10.73
CA ASP A 114 -3.85 1.36 -10.23
C ASP A 114 -2.76 2.05 -9.40
N VAL A 115 -2.40 3.28 -9.77
CA VAL A 115 -1.37 4.09 -9.10
C VAL A 115 -2.03 5.27 -8.40
N TYR A 116 -1.71 5.48 -7.13
CA TYR A 116 -2.23 6.57 -6.30
C TYR A 116 -1.18 7.63 -6.01
N GLU A 117 0.08 7.21 -5.81
CA GLU A 117 1.22 8.12 -5.65
C GLU A 117 2.36 7.65 -6.56
N VAL A 118 2.99 8.59 -7.28
CA VAL A 118 4.21 8.29 -8.06
C VAL A 118 5.40 8.09 -7.14
N PRO A 119 6.42 7.31 -7.55
CA PRO A 119 7.61 7.11 -6.72
C PRO A 119 8.33 8.43 -6.46
N LEU A 120 8.64 8.68 -5.20
CA LEU A 120 9.40 9.84 -4.75
C LEU A 120 10.88 9.47 -4.58
N LYS A 121 11.78 10.39 -4.93
CA LYS A 121 13.20 10.19 -4.73
C LYS A 121 13.50 9.99 -3.23
N ASP A 122 14.43 9.09 -2.92
CA ASP A 122 14.88 8.78 -1.57
C ASP A 122 13.80 8.14 -0.64
N HIS A 123 12.67 7.71 -1.23
CA HIS A 123 11.69 6.91 -0.52
C HIS A 123 11.96 5.41 -0.67
N ASN A 124 11.66 4.66 0.37
CA ASN A 124 11.77 3.21 0.41
C ASN A 124 10.41 2.57 0.18
N TYR A 125 10.38 1.59 -0.70
CA TYR A 125 9.15 0.90 -1.07
C TYR A 125 9.26 -0.58 -0.83
N LEU A 126 8.12 -1.19 -0.53
CA LEU A 126 7.96 -2.62 -0.36
C LEU A 126 6.77 -3.10 -1.20
N ILE A 127 6.94 -4.22 -1.88
CA ILE A 127 5.89 -4.89 -2.65
C ILE A 127 5.60 -6.24 -1.99
N THR A 128 4.36 -6.50 -1.65
CA THR A 128 3.90 -7.82 -1.25
C THR A 128 3.06 -8.42 -2.36
N VAL A 129 3.31 -9.69 -2.69
CA VAL A 129 2.77 -10.36 -3.86
C VAL A 129 2.02 -11.61 -3.44
N ASP A 130 0.79 -11.75 -3.92
CA ASP A 130 -0.01 -12.97 -3.90
C ASP A 130 -0.22 -13.47 -5.33
N VAL A 131 -0.04 -14.77 -5.57
CA VAL A 131 0.05 -15.33 -6.92
C VAL A 131 -1.04 -16.36 -7.17
N ALA A 132 -1.88 -16.10 -8.16
CA ALA A 132 -2.88 -17.03 -8.66
C ALA A 132 -2.45 -17.71 -9.97
N ARG A 133 -3.20 -18.73 -10.36
CA ARG A 133 -2.91 -19.55 -11.57
C ARG A 133 -3.33 -18.89 -12.89
N GLY A 134 -4.02 -17.74 -12.86
CA GLY A 134 -4.52 -17.05 -14.07
C GLY A 134 -5.63 -17.84 -14.79
N LEU A 135 -6.51 -18.50 -14.05
CA LEU A 135 -7.62 -19.32 -14.56
C LEU A 135 -8.96 -18.57 -14.53
N GLY A 136 -8.96 -17.28 -14.16
CA GLY A 136 -10.16 -16.44 -14.10
C GLY A 136 -10.90 -16.48 -12.77
N ASN A 137 -10.45 -17.27 -11.79
CA ASN A 137 -11.07 -17.36 -10.45
C ASN A 137 -10.39 -16.39 -9.48
N ASP A 138 -9.19 -16.77 -9.01
CA ASP A 138 -8.40 -15.98 -8.08
C ASP A 138 -7.51 -14.97 -8.85
N TYR A 139 -7.13 -13.89 -8.21
CA TYR A 139 -6.31 -12.86 -8.82
C TYR A 139 -4.84 -13.00 -8.44
N SER A 140 -3.95 -12.83 -9.43
CA SER A 140 -2.58 -12.46 -9.12
C SER A 140 -2.58 -10.98 -8.73
N ALA A 141 -2.11 -10.68 -7.54
CA ALA A 141 -2.17 -9.35 -6.97
C ALA A 141 -0.85 -8.94 -6.33
N PHE A 142 -0.58 -7.64 -6.30
CA PHE A 142 0.43 -7.06 -5.43
C PHE A 142 0.01 -5.67 -4.97
N ILE A 143 0.57 -5.25 -3.84
CA ILE A 143 0.44 -3.89 -3.32
C ILE A 143 1.83 -3.32 -3.11
N VAL A 144 2.02 -2.07 -3.55
CA VAL A 144 3.22 -1.29 -3.31
C VAL A 144 2.98 -0.39 -2.10
N PHE A 145 3.85 -0.50 -1.11
CA PHE A 145 3.80 0.31 0.11
C PHE A 145 4.98 1.27 0.16
N ASP A 146 4.70 2.53 0.43
CA ASP A 146 5.72 3.46 0.92
C ASP A 146 5.95 3.18 2.40
N ILE A 147 7.15 2.72 2.72
CA ILE A 147 7.55 2.36 4.10
C ILE A 147 8.51 3.37 4.72
N THR A 148 8.67 4.53 4.10
CA THR A 148 9.62 5.55 4.52
C THR A 148 9.24 6.19 5.84
N ASN A 149 7.97 6.48 6.04
CA ASN A 149 7.45 7.12 7.24
C ASN A 149 6.13 6.48 7.70
N PHE A 150 5.77 6.71 8.97
CA PHE A 150 4.43 6.42 9.45
C PHE A 150 3.47 7.57 9.12
N PRO A 151 2.20 7.29 8.78
CA PRO A 151 1.68 5.96 8.48
C PRO A 151 2.27 5.41 7.18
N TYR A 152 2.48 4.09 7.10
CA TYR A 152 2.79 3.44 5.83
C TYR A 152 1.64 3.65 4.85
N LYS A 153 1.94 3.76 3.56
CA LYS A 153 0.91 4.05 2.55
C LYS A 153 0.87 2.99 1.46
N ALA A 154 -0.31 2.50 1.12
CA ALA A 154 -0.52 1.74 -0.11
C ALA A 154 -0.58 2.72 -1.29
N VAL A 155 0.49 2.82 -2.08
CA VAL A 155 0.67 3.84 -3.13
C VAL A 155 0.34 3.33 -4.53
N ALA A 156 0.34 2.01 -4.74
CA ALA A 156 -0.12 1.37 -5.97
C ALA A 156 -0.58 -0.04 -5.68
N LYS A 157 -1.47 -0.57 -6.54
CA LYS A 157 -1.86 -1.97 -6.51
C LYS A 157 -1.99 -2.53 -7.92
N TYR A 158 -1.78 -3.82 -8.04
CA TYR A 158 -2.06 -4.59 -9.24
C TYR A 158 -3.01 -5.73 -8.91
N ARG A 159 -3.95 -6.00 -9.82
CA ARG A 159 -4.90 -7.11 -9.69
C ARG A 159 -5.33 -7.59 -11.05
N ASN A 160 -5.10 -8.88 -11.36
CA ASN A 160 -5.49 -9.48 -12.63
C ASN A 160 -5.69 -11.00 -12.46
N ASN A 161 -6.82 -11.53 -12.90
CA ASN A 161 -7.16 -12.97 -12.79
C ASN A 161 -6.89 -13.79 -14.06
N GLU A 162 -6.45 -13.14 -15.13
CA GLU A 162 -6.15 -13.79 -16.42
C GLU A 162 -4.65 -13.84 -16.71
N ILE A 163 -3.83 -13.08 -15.95
CA ILE A 163 -2.40 -13.05 -16.17
C ILE A 163 -1.77 -14.43 -15.91
N LYS A 164 -0.97 -14.86 -16.88
CA LYS A 164 -0.23 -16.13 -16.71
C LYS A 164 0.93 -15.94 -15.73
N PRO A 165 1.17 -16.91 -14.82
CA PRO A 165 2.25 -16.84 -13.85
C PRO A 165 3.63 -16.57 -14.43
N MET A 166 3.89 -17.00 -15.67
CA MET A 166 5.17 -16.75 -16.37
C MET A 166 5.38 -15.28 -16.79
N LEU A 167 4.30 -14.51 -16.95
CA LEU A 167 4.37 -13.10 -17.36
C LEU A 167 4.32 -12.14 -16.17
N PHE A 168 3.79 -12.59 -15.06
CA PHE A 168 3.61 -11.77 -13.87
C PHE A 168 4.93 -11.25 -13.27
N PRO A 169 6.04 -12.04 -13.23
CA PRO A 169 7.33 -11.56 -12.73
C PRO A 169 7.85 -10.32 -13.46
N SER A 170 7.65 -10.21 -14.77
CA SER A 170 8.09 -9.04 -15.53
C SER A 170 7.36 -7.76 -15.10
N ILE A 171 6.06 -7.85 -14.79
CA ILE A 171 5.30 -6.70 -14.27
C ILE A 171 5.79 -6.31 -12.88
N ILE A 172 6.06 -7.30 -12.02
CA ILE A 172 6.57 -7.05 -10.66
C ILE A 172 7.96 -6.39 -10.73
N ASP A 173 8.82 -6.87 -11.62
CA ASP A 173 10.17 -6.33 -11.84
C ASP A 173 10.13 -4.88 -12.33
N ASP A 174 9.31 -4.59 -13.35
CA ASP A 174 9.14 -3.25 -13.91
C ASP A 174 8.66 -2.26 -12.83
N ILE A 175 7.65 -2.64 -12.06
CA ILE A 175 7.10 -1.79 -10.98
C ILE A 175 8.10 -1.67 -9.84
N GLY A 176 8.76 -2.76 -9.44
CA GLY A 176 9.79 -2.73 -8.40
C GLY A 176 10.93 -1.78 -8.75
N LYS A 177 11.41 -1.81 -10.00
CA LYS A 177 12.44 -0.89 -10.49
C LYS A 177 11.95 0.55 -10.54
N ALA A 178 10.71 0.79 -10.98
CA ALA A 178 10.09 2.12 -10.99
C ALA A 178 9.98 2.72 -9.58
N TYR A 179 9.64 1.90 -8.57
CA TYR A 179 9.56 2.32 -7.17
C TYR A 179 10.91 2.13 -6.44
N ASN A 180 11.97 2.75 -6.95
CA ASN A 180 13.33 2.86 -6.35
C ASN A 180 13.95 1.49 -6.02
N LYS A 181 13.74 0.46 -6.85
CA LYS A 181 14.13 -0.93 -6.56
C LYS A 181 13.49 -1.43 -5.25
N ALA A 182 12.19 -1.34 -5.14
CA ALA A 182 11.41 -1.74 -3.98
C ALA A 182 11.82 -3.14 -3.46
N PHE A 183 11.74 -3.34 -2.16
CA PHE A 183 11.84 -4.70 -1.61
C PHE A 183 10.63 -5.51 -2.05
N ILE A 184 10.81 -6.77 -2.41
CA ILE A 184 9.72 -7.65 -2.84
C ILE A 184 9.61 -8.84 -1.90
N LEU A 185 8.42 -9.10 -1.39
CA LEU A 185 8.09 -10.31 -0.64
C LEU A 185 6.97 -11.07 -1.36
N CYS A 186 7.33 -12.18 -1.99
CA CYS A 186 6.37 -13.06 -2.65
C CYS A 186 5.79 -14.10 -1.68
N GLU A 187 4.50 -14.37 -1.78
CA GLU A 187 3.93 -15.60 -1.27
C GLU A 187 4.38 -16.77 -2.16
N VAL A 188 4.96 -17.81 -1.54
CA VAL A 188 5.53 -18.95 -2.28
C VAL A 188 4.71 -20.24 -2.11
N ASN A 189 3.43 -20.10 -1.80
CA ASN A 189 2.50 -21.22 -1.85
C ASN A 189 2.21 -21.54 -3.32
N ASP A 190 1.96 -22.80 -3.61
CA ASP A 190 1.58 -23.30 -4.95
C ASP A 190 2.48 -22.76 -6.07
N ILE A 191 1.95 -21.93 -6.96
CA ILE A 191 2.66 -21.38 -8.13
C ILE A 191 3.58 -20.19 -7.80
N GLY A 192 3.45 -19.59 -6.62
CA GLY A 192 4.24 -18.43 -6.22
C GLY A 192 5.74 -18.68 -6.15
N ASP A 193 6.15 -19.92 -5.85
CA ASP A 193 7.56 -20.31 -5.88
C ASP A 193 8.19 -20.17 -7.29
N GLN A 194 7.42 -20.45 -8.34
CA GLN A 194 7.87 -20.24 -9.72
C GLN A 194 8.05 -18.75 -10.05
N VAL A 195 7.12 -17.89 -9.62
CA VAL A 195 7.20 -16.44 -9.82
C VAL A 195 8.42 -15.87 -9.11
N ALA A 196 8.63 -16.25 -7.84
CA ALA A 196 9.80 -15.82 -7.07
C ALA A 196 11.12 -16.33 -7.68
N SER A 197 11.13 -17.55 -8.22
CA SER A 197 12.31 -18.12 -8.89
C SER A 197 12.66 -17.35 -10.17
N ILE A 198 11.69 -16.98 -11.00
CA ILE A 198 11.92 -16.16 -12.20
C ILE A 198 12.45 -14.78 -11.82
N LEU A 199 11.87 -14.13 -10.79
CA LEU A 199 12.38 -12.84 -10.30
C LEU A 199 13.83 -12.91 -9.86
N ASN A 200 14.21 -13.99 -9.15
CA ASN A 200 15.55 -14.13 -8.60
C ASN A 200 16.60 -14.60 -9.64
N TYR A 201 16.27 -15.60 -10.46
CA TYR A 201 17.27 -16.26 -11.32
C TYR A 201 17.26 -15.76 -12.75
N ASP A 202 16.09 -15.40 -13.31
CA ASP A 202 15.98 -14.99 -14.70
C ASP A 202 16.04 -13.46 -14.84
N LEU A 203 15.39 -12.72 -13.91
CA LEU A 203 15.35 -11.26 -13.91
C LEU A 203 16.40 -10.62 -12.98
N GLU A 204 17.10 -11.45 -12.17
CA GLU A 204 18.17 -11.03 -11.24
C GLU A 204 17.77 -9.83 -10.38
N TYR A 205 16.53 -9.87 -9.81
CA TYR A 205 16.04 -8.79 -8.99
C TYR A 205 16.76 -8.74 -7.62
N ASP A 206 17.49 -7.65 -7.36
CA ASP A 206 18.40 -7.52 -6.21
C ASP A 206 17.70 -7.58 -4.84
N ASN A 207 16.50 -6.99 -4.71
CA ASN A 207 15.84 -6.76 -3.43
C ASN A 207 14.69 -7.75 -3.14
N LEU A 208 14.85 -9.01 -3.58
CA LEU A 208 13.90 -10.06 -3.24
C LEU A 208 14.15 -10.57 -1.82
N LEU A 209 13.12 -10.51 -0.97
CA LEU A 209 13.22 -10.95 0.43
C LEU A 209 13.12 -12.46 0.54
N MET A 210 14.02 -13.03 1.33
CA MET A 210 14.10 -14.47 1.58
C MET A 210 13.65 -14.79 3.01
N CYS A 211 12.99 -15.93 3.18
CA CYS A 211 12.59 -16.44 4.48
C CYS A 211 13.34 -17.73 4.82
N SER A 212 13.67 -17.91 6.09
CA SER A 212 14.26 -19.13 6.62
C SER A 212 13.41 -19.70 7.75
N GLN A 213 13.45 -21.01 7.91
CA GLN A 213 12.78 -21.71 9.01
C GLN A 213 13.70 -21.72 10.24
N ARG A 214 13.28 -21.11 11.35
CA ARG A 214 14.02 -21.09 12.62
C ARG A 214 13.27 -21.83 13.72
N GLY A 215 13.30 -23.14 13.71
CA GLY A 215 12.79 -23.99 14.79
C GLY A 215 11.38 -23.58 15.27
N ARG A 216 11.24 -23.25 16.56
CA ARG A 216 9.97 -22.83 17.17
C ARG A 216 9.52 -21.42 16.77
N ALA A 217 10.42 -20.57 16.30
CA ALA A 217 10.08 -19.20 15.88
C ALA A 217 9.36 -19.19 14.50
N GLY A 218 9.31 -20.33 13.81
CA GLY A 218 8.68 -20.43 12.50
C GLY A 218 9.48 -19.78 11.38
N GLN A 219 8.80 -19.14 10.45
CA GLN A 219 9.46 -18.43 9.36
C GLN A 219 9.94 -17.05 9.82
N VAL A 220 11.15 -16.69 9.43
CA VAL A 220 11.80 -15.41 9.74
C VAL A 220 12.42 -14.88 8.45
N VAL A 221 12.23 -13.59 8.19
CA VAL A 221 12.87 -12.88 7.07
C VAL A 221 14.34 -12.64 7.43
N GLY A 222 15.26 -12.80 6.47
CA GLY A 222 16.67 -12.52 6.64
C GLY A 222 17.31 -12.07 5.34
N ALA A 223 18.40 -11.29 5.44
CA ALA A 223 19.25 -11.01 4.30
C ALA A 223 19.88 -12.32 3.81
N GLY A 224 19.61 -12.68 2.57
CA GLY A 224 20.00 -13.92 1.92
C GLY A 224 21.38 -14.44 2.34
N PHE A 225 21.64 -15.73 2.30
CA PHE A 225 22.85 -16.47 2.66
C PHE A 225 22.93 -17.13 4.05
N SER A 226 21.99 -16.96 4.95
CA SER A 226 22.10 -17.60 6.26
C SER A 226 21.29 -18.90 6.36
N GLY A 227 21.80 -19.99 5.78
CA GLY A 227 21.38 -21.34 6.15
C GLY A 227 20.81 -22.22 5.03
N LYS A 228 20.98 -23.54 5.19
CA LYS A 228 20.60 -24.61 4.24
C LYS A 228 19.08 -24.74 3.91
N ARG A 229 18.21 -23.82 4.34
CA ARG A 229 16.76 -23.86 4.14
C ARG A 229 16.16 -22.46 3.97
N SER A 230 16.79 -21.59 3.20
CA SER A 230 16.15 -20.33 2.78
C SER A 230 15.28 -20.58 1.55
N GLN A 231 14.11 -19.93 1.49
CA GLN A 231 13.19 -19.91 0.35
C GLN A 231 13.00 -18.47 -0.14
N LEU A 232 12.72 -18.32 -1.42
CA LEU A 232 12.54 -17.01 -2.09
C LEU A 232 11.15 -16.44 -1.80
N GLY A 233 10.95 -15.94 -0.57
CA GLY A 233 9.65 -15.41 -0.16
C GLY A 233 9.08 -16.11 1.06
N VAL A 234 7.81 -15.85 1.38
CA VAL A 234 7.10 -16.37 2.55
C VAL A 234 6.10 -17.44 2.18
N ARG A 235 6.06 -18.52 2.94
CA ARG A 235 4.96 -19.49 2.86
C ARG A 235 3.87 -19.11 3.85
N THR A 236 2.67 -18.83 3.37
CA THR A 236 1.52 -18.52 4.23
C THR A 236 1.01 -19.77 4.94
N THR A 237 1.62 -20.03 6.09
CA THR A 237 1.16 -21.04 7.05
C THR A 237 0.08 -20.44 7.96
N GLN A 238 -0.65 -21.27 8.71
CA GLN A 238 -1.60 -20.77 9.71
C GLN A 238 -0.94 -19.80 10.72
N ALA A 239 0.30 -20.03 11.10
CA ALA A 239 1.03 -19.17 12.03
C ALA A 239 1.33 -17.80 11.39
N VAL A 240 1.79 -17.77 10.14
CA VAL A 240 2.03 -16.53 9.38
C VAL A 240 0.72 -15.76 9.20
N LYS A 241 -0.34 -16.42 8.72
CA LYS A 241 -1.66 -15.80 8.51
C LYS A 241 -2.23 -15.25 9.81
N LYS A 242 -2.20 -16.02 10.89
CA LYS A 242 -2.70 -15.58 12.21
C LYS A 242 -1.95 -14.35 12.74
N LEU A 243 -0.62 -14.36 12.67
CA LEU A 243 0.21 -13.23 13.12
C LEU A 243 -0.02 -12.02 12.21
N GLY A 244 -0.04 -12.22 10.89
CA GLY A 244 -0.30 -11.18 9.91
C GLY A 244 -1.68 -10.53 10.11
N CYS A 245 -2.74 -11.32 10.29
CA CYS A 245 -4.08 -10.81 10.59
C CYS A 245 -4.11 -10.00 11.89
N SER A 246 -3.49 -10.51 12.96
CA SER A 246 -3.44 -9.78 14.24
C SER A 246 -2.74 -8.43 14.11
N ASN A 247 -1.60 -8.40 13.40
CA ASN A 247 -0.85 -7.17 13.19
C ASN A 247 -1.56 -6.22 12.21
N LEU A 248 -2.20 -6.73 11.15
CA LEU A 248 -2.98 -5.93 10.22
C LEU A 248 -4.10 -5.20 10.95
N LYS A 249 -4.81 -5.90 11.84
CA LYS A 249 -5.82 -5.28 12.69
C LYS A 249 -5.24 -4.11 13.48
N THR A 250 -4.11 -4.29 14.15
CA THR A 250 -3.44 -3.23 14.90
C THR A 250 -2.99 -2.07 14.02
N LEU A 251 -2.39 -2.35 12.85
CA LEU A 251 -1.93 -1.31 11.93
C LEU A 251 -3.08 -0.44 11.42
N LEU A 252 -4.23 -1.04 11.11
CA LEU A 252 -5.40 -0.32 10.62
C LEU A 252 -6.15 0.40 11.74
N GLU A 253 -6.35 -0.23 12.89
CA GLU A 253 -7.09 0.36 14.02
C GLU A 253 -6.32 1.53 14.65
N ASP A 254 -4.98 1.49 14.66
CA ASP A 254 -4.10 2.53 15.17
C ASP A 254 -3.70 3.60 14.12
N ASP A 255 -4.30 3.60 12.93
CA ASP A 255 -3.97 4.53 11.84
C ASP A 255 -2.48 4.51 11.42
N LYS A 256 -1.82 3.35 11.54
CA LYS A 256 -0.42 3.16 11.15
C LYS A 256 -0.22 2.79 9.68
N ILE A 257 -1.28 2.48 8.98
CA ILE A 257 -1.31 2.24 7.53
C ILE A 257 -2.46 3.00 6.90
N LEU A 258 -2.19 3.67 5.78
CA LEU A 258 -3.16 4.40 4.98
C LEU A 258 -3.51 3.59 3.73
N ILE A 259 -4.79 3.30 3.57
CA ILE A 259 -5.35 2.58 2.43
C ILE A 259 -6.43 3.46 1.82
N ILE A 260 -6.27 3.79 0.54
CA ILE A 260 -7.20 4.64 -0.23
C ILE A 260 -7.72 3.93 -1.50
N ASP A 261 -7.37 2.67 -1.70
CA ASP A 261 -7.84 1.87 -2.82
C ASP A 261 -9.19 1.22 -2.51
N TYR A 262 -10.13 1.36 -3.44
CA TYR A 262 -11.48 0.81 -3.29
C TYR A 262 -11.49 -0.72 -3.23
N ASP A 263 -10.74 -1.42 -4.09
CA ASP A 263 -10.78 -2.88 -4.15
C ASP A 263 -10.18 -3.49 -2.88
N ILE A 264 -9.10 -2.89 -2.34
CA ILE A 264 -8.51 -3.30 -1.06
C ILE A 264 -9.53 -3.13 0.07
N ILE A 265 -10.19 -1.98 0.14
CA ILE A 265 -11.21 -1.71 1.17
C ILE A 265 -12.38 -2.69 1.01
N SER A 266 -12.82 -2.95 -0.23
CA SER A 266 -13.89 -3.90 -0.51
C SER A 266 -13.56 -5.32 -0.04
N GLU A 267 -12.34 -5.82 -0.30
CA GLU A 267 -11.93 -7.14 0.19
C GLU A 267 -11.88 -7.20 1.72
N LEU A 268 -11.38 -6.16 2.39
CA LEU A 268 -11.37 -6.09 3.85
C LEU A 268 -12.79 -6.16 4.47
N THR A 269 -13.82 -5.68 3.77
CA THR A 269 -15.21 -5.73 4.26
C THR A 269 -15.84 -7.13 4.19
N THR A 270 -15.28 -8.00 3.38
CA THR A 270 -15.72 -9.40 3.21
C THR A 270 -14.73 -10.41 3.79
N PHE A 271 -13.58 -9.92 4.30
CA PHE A 271 -12.55 -10.74 4.93
C PHE A 271 -12.95 -11.06 6.37
N SER A 272 -13.66 -12.16 6.53
CA SER A 272 -14.35 -12.56 7.76
C SER A 272 -13.77 -13.80 8.39
N GLN A 273 -14.06 -13.99 9.68
CA GLN A 273 -13.59 -15.17 10.41
C GLN A 273 -14.32 -16.43 9.94
N LYS A 274 -13.57 -17.39 9.44
CA LYS A 274 -14.02 -18.75 9.16
C LYS A 274 -13.21 -19.74 9.99
N HIS A 275 -13.88 -20.46 10.88
CA HIS A 275 -13.25 -21.41 11.81
C HIS A 275 -12.13 -20.70 12.63
N ASN A 276 -10.88 -21.12 12.44
CA ASN A 276 -9.71 -20.56 13.14
C ASN A 276 -8.87 -19.63 12.24
N SER A 277 -9.39 -19.17 11.11
CA SER A 277 -8.72 -18.33 10.13
C SER A 277 -9.62 -17.19 9.69
N PHE A 278 -9.09 -16.30 8.85
CA PHE A 278 -9.84 -15.27 8.15
C PHE A 278 -9.76 -15.56 6.66
N GLU A 279 -10.86 -15.45 5.95
CA GLU A 279 -10.96 -15.72 4.51
C GLU A 279 -12.07 -14.85 3.92
N ALA A 280 -12.05 -14.66 2.60
CA ALA A 280 -13.14 -14.00 1.90
C ALA A 280 -14.45 -14.77 2.07
N GLU A 281 -15.57 -14.07 2.05
CA GLU A 281 -16.89 -14.71 1.97
C GLU A 281 -17.07 -15.43 0.63
N GLU A 282 -18.07 -16.30 0.58
CA GLU A 282 -18.37 -17.07 -0.62
C GLU A 282 -18.72 -16.13 -1.79
N GLY A 283 -18.00 -16.28 -2.89
CA GLY A 283 -18.13 -15.42 -4.08
C GLY A 283 -17.36 -14.11 -4.01
N CYS A 284 -16.56 -13.89 -2.96
CA CYS A 284 -15.61 -12.76 -2.83
C CYS A 284 -14.18 -13.26 -2.93
N ASN A 285 -13.25 -12.33 -3.12
CA ASN A 285 -11.81 -12.58 -3.21
C ASN A 285 -11.09 -11.95 -2.00
N ASP A 286 -9.92 -12.48 -1.65
CA ASP A 286 -9.05 -11.98 -0.58
C ASP A 286 -7.58 -11.80 -1.00
N ASP A 287 -7.30 -11.75 -2.30
CA ASP A 287 -5.94 -11.67 -2.82
C ASP A 287 -5.20 -10.39 -2.38
N LEU A 288 -5.87 -9.24 -2.44
CA LEU A 288 -5.32 -7.98 -1.93
C LEU A 288 -5.29 -7.94 -0.40
N ALA A 289 -6.29 -8.50 0.26
CA ALA A 289 -6.30 -8.65 1.71
C ALA A 289 -5.14 -9.54 2.18
N MET A 290 -4.81 -10.59 1.42
CA MET A 290 -3.65 -11.45 1.70
C MET A 290 -2.33 -10.69 1.49
N CYS A 291 -2.20 -9.84 0.48
CA CYS A 291 -1.05 -8.94 0.34
C CYS A 291 -0.87 -8.06 1.59
N LEU A 292 -1.96 -7.51 2.15
CA LEU A 292 -1.91 -6.75 3.41
C LEU A 292 -1.51 -7.61 4.61
N VAL A 293 -2.02 -8.84 4.70
CA VAL A 293 -1.68 -9.79 5.78
C VAL A 293 -0.19 -10.13 5.74
N ILE A 294 0.37 -10.36 4.56
CA ILE A 294 1.80 -10.63 4.35
C ILE A 294 2.62 -9.39 4.73
N PHE A 295 2.19 -8.20 4.34
CA PHE A 295 2.82 -6.94 4.75
C PHE A 295 2.84 -6.79 6.27
N ALA A 296 1.70 -6.96 6.93
CA ALA A 296 1.59 -6.83 8.37
C ALA A 296 2.40 -7.89 9.14
N TRP A 297 2.53 -9.10 8.58
CA TRP A 297 3.42 -10.11 9.12
C TRP A 297 4.90 -9.68 9.01
N LEU A 298 5.30 -9.11 7.87
CA LEU A 298 6.66 -8.63 7.64
C LEU A 298 7.04 -7.47 8.56
N VAL A 299 6.14 -6.51 8.77
CA VAL A 299 6.35 -5.35 9.67
C VAL A 299 6.68 -5.78 11.11
N ALA A 300 6.19 -6.94 11.54
CA ALA A 300 6.50 -7.49 12.86
C ALA A 300 7.87 -8.17 12.95
N GLN A 301 8.55 -8.41 11.83
CA GLN A 301 9.85 -9.07 11.83
C GLN A 301 10.97 -8.12 12.26
N ASP A 302 11.93 -8.66 12.99
CA ASP A 302 13.08 -7.86 13.45
C ASP A 302 13.90 -7.30 12.29
N TYR A 303 14.04 -8.08 11.21
CA TYR A 303 14.71 -7.62 9.99
C TYR A 303 14.08 -6.36 9.39
N PHE A 304 12.74 -6.28 9.35
CA PHE A 304 12.05 -5.09 8.85
C PHE A 304 12.30 -3.89 9.74
N LYS A 305 12.27 -4.08 11.06
CA LYS A 305 12.56 -3.01 12.02
C LYS A 305 14.01 -2.52 11.89
N GLU A 306 14.96 -3.43 11.77
CA GLU A 306 16.37 -3.08 11.57
C GLU A 306 16.57 -2.32 10.26
N MET A 307 15.92 -2.73 9.18
CA MET A 307 15.96 -2.09 7.87
C MET A 307 15.42 -0.66 7.94
N THR A 308 14.23 -0.46 8.50
CA THR A 308 13.60 0.85 8.63
C THR A 308 14.33 1.75 9.63
N ASP A 309 14.81 1.20 10.76
CA ASP A 309 15.59 1.98 11.75
C ASP A 309 16.93 2.45 11.18
N ASN A 310 17.61 1.63 10.38
CA ASN A 310 18.86 2.01 9.73
C ASN A 310 18.65 3.15 8.73
N ASP A 311 17.57 3.11 7.97
CA ASP A 311 17.23 4.18 7.03
C ASP A 311 16.84 5.48 7.75
N VAL A 312 16.13 5.40 8.86
CA VAL A 312 15.83 6.55 9.72
C VAL A 312 17.12 7.17 10.26
N ARG A 313 18.05 6.34 10.77
CA ARG A 313 19.37 6.83 11.26
C ARG A 313 20.20 7.48 10.16
N LYS A 314 20.20 6.88 8.95
CA LYS A 314 20.90 7.42 7.80
C LYS A 314 20.33 8.78 7.39
N ARG A 315 19.00 8.93 7.34
CA ARG A 315 18.35 10.22 7.06
C ARG A 315 18.63 11.28 8.13
N ILE A 316 18.53 10.92 9.40
CA ILE A 316 18.87 11.84 10.51
C ILE A 316 20.32 12.27 10.38
N TYR A 317 21.24 11.37 10.04
CA TYR A 317 22.63 11.70 9.82
C TYR A 317 22.85 12.62 8.61
N GLU A 318 22.15 12.36 7.49
CA GLU A 318 22.18 13.21 6.29
C GLU A 318 21.54 14.57 6.52
N GLU A 319 20.43 14.64 7.27
CA GLU A 319 19.82 15.91 7.68
C GLU A 319 20.76 16.72 8.60
N GLN A 320 21.38 16.08 9.58
CA GLN A 320 22.39 16.74 10.44
C GLN A 320 23.59 17.20 9.65
N LYS A 321 24.08 16.38 8.71
CA LYS A 321 25.17 16.76 7.82
C LYS A 321 24.81 17.98 6.97
N ASN A 322 23.62 17.99 6.36
CA ASN A 322 23.13 19.10 5.55
C ASN A 322 22.93 20.38 6.40
N GLN A 323 22.47 20.25 7.65
CA GLN A 323 22.40 21.37 8.57
C GLN A 323 23.80 21.90 8.91
N ILE A 324 24.73 21.02 9.21
CA ILE A 324 26.12 21.41 9.47
C ILE A 324 26.73 22.09 8.23
N GLU A 325 26.49 21.55 7.03
CA GLU A 325 26.95 22.16 5.78
C GLU A 325 26.27 23.52 5.52
N GLN A 326 25.02 23.72 5.89
CA GLN A 326 24.31 25.00 5.81
C GLN A 326 24.81 26.00 6.88
N ASP A 327 25.07 25.50 8.08
CA ASP A 327 25.63 26.30 9.16
C ASP A 327 27.13 26.66 8.92
N MET A 328 27.83 25.84 8.12
CA MET A 328 29.16 26.08 7.57
C MET A 328 29.11 26.84 6.25
N ALA A 329 27.94 27.28 5.76
CA ALA A 329 27.86 28.23 4.68
C ALA A 329 28.67 29.48 5.07
N PRO A 330 29.50 30.04 4.21
CA PRO A 330 30.76 30.67 4.56
C PRO A 330 30.52 31.80 5.56
N PHE A 331 30.95 31.60 6.80
CA PHE A 331 31.48 32.71 7.54
C PHE A 331 32.44 33.33 6.54
N GLY A 332 32.05 34.48 6.01
CA GLY A 332 32.89 35.24 5.11
C GLY A 332 34.27 35.23 5.68
N PHE A 333 35.24 34.97 4.84
CA PHE A 333 36.64 35.02 5.20
C PHE A 333 36.80 36.05 6.28
N MET A 334 37.01 35.63 7.53
CA MET A 334 37.64 36.50 8.49
C MET A 334 39.02 36.70 7.90
N SER A 335 39.19 37.76 7.13
CA SER A 335 40.50 38.33 6.86
C SER A 335 41.08 38.53 8.25
N ASP A 336 42.16 37.85 8.56
CA ASP A 336 42.94 38.05 9.77
C ASP A 336 43.64 39.43 9.78
N GLY A 337 43.23 40.31 8.85
CA GLY A 337 43.77 41.64 8.69
C GLY A 337 45.17 41.67 8.07
N LEU A 338 45.67 40.52 7.65
CA LEU A 338 46.84 40.42 6.79
C LEU A 338 46.31 40.53 5.36
N ASP A 339 46.42 41.71 4.75
CA ASP A 339 46.23 41.88 3.34
C ASP A 339 47.08 40.85 2.61
N ASP A 340 46.50 40.17 1.64
CA ASP A 340 47.22 39.22 0.78
C ASP A 340 48.22 40.05 -0.05
N THR A 341 49.44 40.15 0.48
CA THR A 341 50.48 41.00 -0.06
C THR A 341 51.20 40.37 -1.26
N SER A 342 50.69 39.27 -1.75
CA SER A 342 51.19 38.55 -2.93
C SER A 342 50.33 38.86 -4.17
N PHE A 343 50.95 39.13 -5.30
CA PHE A 343 50.27 39.27 -6.58
C PHE A 343 51.13 38.67 -7.70
N VAL A 344 50.49 38.22 -8.76
CA VAL A 344 51.14 37.68 -9.96
C VAL A 344 51.21 38.80 -11.01
N ASP A 345 52.38 39.02 -11.55
CA ASP A 345 52.55 40.03 -12.61
C ASP A 345 52.10 39.52 -13.98
N LYS A 346 52.25 40.35 -15.02
CA LYS A 346 51.82 40.04 -16.38
C LYS A 346 52.63 38.92 -17.06
N ASP A 347 53.81 38.63 -16.52
CA ASP A 347 54.73 37.60 -17.02
C ASP A 347 54.55 36.28 -16.27
N GLY A 348 53.67 36.24 -15.25
CA GLY A 348 53.31 35.06 -14.46
C GLY A 348 54.16 34.88 -13.21
N ASP A 349 54.97 35.86 -12.85
CA ASP A 349 55.87 35.83 -11.69
C ASP A 349 55.11 36.25 -10.42
N LEU A 350 55.35 35.54 -9.30
CA LEU A 350 54.72 35.77 -8.01
C LEU A 350 55.58 36.70 -7.16
N TRP A 351 55.01 37.83 -6.78
CA TRP A 351 55.64 38.85 -5.95
C TRP A 351 55.00 38.94 -4.58
N HIS A 352 55.80 39.23 -3.56
CA HIS A 352 55.34 39.50 -2.21
C HIS A 352 55.68 40.91 -1.83
N THR A 353 54.76 41.65 -1.20
CA THR A 353 54.96 42.98 -0.70
C THR A 353 55.06 42.91 0.83
N ASP A 354 56.15 43.41 1.44
CA ASP A 354 56.31 43.44 2.90
C ASP A 354 55.47 44.51 3.58
N GLU A 355 55.47 44.58 4.90
CA GLU A 355 54.75 45.56 5.71
C GLU A 355 55.19 47.00 5.45
N TYR A 356 56.35 47.24 4.81
CA TYR A 356 56.89 48.51 4.48
C TYR A 356 56.67 48.90 3.00
N GLY A 357 56.03 48.08 2.22
CA GLY A 357 55.70 48.31 0.81
C GLY A 357 56.82 47.95 -0.18
N ASP A 358 57.88 47.32 0.27
CA ASP A 358 58.92 46.80 -0.61
C ASP A 358 58.51 45.45 -1.27
N ARG A 359 58.83 45.32 -2.56
CA ARG A 359 58.47 44.17 -3.37
C ARG A 359 59.64 43.20 -3.53
N SER A 360 59.48 41.95 -3.16
CA SER A 360 60.46 40.90 -3.36
C SER A 360 59.92 39.78 -4.21
N TYR A 361 60.75 39.17 -5.04
CA TYR A 361 60.46 38.04 -5.87
C TYR A 361 60.47 36.79 -5.01
N MET A 362 59.45 35.93 -5.10
CA MET A 362 59.22 34.85 -4.15
C MET A 362 60.23 33.69 -4.24
N TRP A 363 61.18 33.72 -5.19
CA TRP A 363 62.19 32.67 -5.39
C TRP A 363 63.62 33.08 -4.96
N ASP A 364 63.78 34.25 -4.35
CA ASP A 364 65.07 34.68 -3.85
C ASP A 364 65.45 34.26 -2.41
N TYR A 365 64.80 33.13 -1.95
CA TYR A 365 65.16 32.50 -0.68
C TYR A 365 65.33 31.00 -0.85
#